data_504bf738b6ce43c5cb0e767315e24f8e
#
_entry.id   504bf738b6ce43c5cb0e767315e24f8e
#
_cell.length_a   1.000
_cell.length_b   1.000
_cell.length_c   1.000
_cell.angle_alpha   90.00
_cell.angle_beta   90.00
_cell.angle_gamma   90.00
#
_symmetry.space_group_name_H-M   'P 1'
#
loop_
_entity.id
_entity.type
_entity.pdbx_description
1 polymer ?
#
loop_
_entity_poly.entity_id
_entity_poly.type
_entity_poly.pdbx_seq_one_letter_code
_entity_poly.pdbx_strand_id
1 'polypeptide(L)'
;MRTHLATLFVALAMAVSAASCGGGDDTPSSPTPAPAPAPAPTPTPTPGGTTPTITITSAGVAPRSVTIAVGGRVNFVNNDTRVHDMSSNPHPAHTDCPPMNDAGFLQPGQSRMTGNFTTARTCGFHDHNRDTDTTLQGTIVIQ
;
A
#
# COMPACT_ATOMS: atom_id res chain seq x y z
N MET A 1 -41.54 -2.02 -29.43
CA MET A 1 -42.12 -3.35 -29.33
C MET A 1 -41.68 -3.95 -28.00
N ARG A 2 -42.63 -4.17 -27.12
CA ARG A 2 -42.49 -4.75 -25.77
C ARG A 2 -42.54 -6.25 -25.88
N THR A 3 -41.67 -6.97 -25.16
CA THR A 3 -41.93 -8.37 -24.82
C THR A 3 -41.43 -8.61 -23.38
N HIS A 4 -42.38 -8.73 -22.48
CA HIS A 4 -42.21 -9.21 -21.11
C HIS A 4 -42.16 -10.73 -21.14
N LEU A 5 -41.18 -11.34 -20.47
CA LEU A 5 -41.21 -12.79 -20.20
C LEU A 5 -41.31 -12.96 -18.67
N ALA A 6 -42.49 -13.42 -18.26
CA ALA A 6 -42.80 -13.79 -16.90
C ALA A 6 -42.30 -15.22 -16.64
N THR A 7 -41.51 -15.42 -15.58
CA THR A 7 -41.10 -16.76 -15.14
C THR A 7 -41.87 -17.16 -13.88
N LEU A 8 -42.57 -18.27 -14.01
CA LEU A 8 -43.47 -18.91 -13.08
C LEU A 8 -42.70 -19.56 -11.92
N PHE A 9 -43.06 -19.25 -10.67
CA PHE A 9 -42.61 -19.99 -9.50
C PHE A 9 -43.47 -21.21 -9.26
N VAL A 10 -42.85 -22.40 -9.26
CA VAL A 10 -43.48 -23.64 -8.78
C VAL A 10 -42.97 -23.88 -7.35
N ALA A 11 -43.90 -23.77 -6.40
CA ALA A 11 -43.69 -24.17 -5.01
C ALA A 11 -43.96 -25.66 -4.87
N LEU A 12 -42.96 -26.42 -4.42
CA LEU A 12 -43.15 -27.83 -4.07
C LEU A 12 -43.07 -27.97 -2.55
N ALA A 13 -44.21 -28.20 -1.90
CA ALA A 13 -44.30 -28.50 -0.49
C ALA A 13 -44.08 -30.01 -0.28
N MET A 14 -43.07 -30.38 0.50
CA MET A 14 -42.94 -31.75 1.02
C MET A 14 -43.13 -31.73 2.54
N ALA A 15 -44.22 -32.39 2.96
CA ALA A 15 -44.47 -32.74 4.35
C ALA A 15 -43.64 -33.99 4.71
N VAL A 16 -42.90 -33.95 5.79
CA VAL A 16 -42.24 -35.12 6.36
C VAL A 16 -42.69 -35.27 7.81
N SER A 17 -43.21 -36.47 8.05
CA SER A 17 -43.81 -36.94 9.29
C SER A 17 -42.79 -37.12 10.42
N ALA A 18 -43.20 -36.76 11.63
CA ALA A 18 -42.49 -37.03 12.87
C ALA A 18 -42.46 -38.50 13.20
N ALA A 19 -41.31 -39.06 13.46
CA ALA A 19 -41.13 -40.29 14.24
C ALA A 19 -40.36 -39.94 15.50
N SER A 20 -41.04 -39.98 16.63
CA SER A 20 -40.48 -39.90 17.97
C SER A 20 -39.82 -41.24 18.31
N CYS A 21 -38.56 -41.24 18.69
CA CYS A 21 -37.98 -42.32 19.46
C CYS A 21 -37.02 -41.71 20.52
N GLY A 22 -37.33 -41.96 21.74
CA GLY A 22 -36.61 -41.40 22.89
C GLY A 22 -35.30 -42.13 23.20
N GLY A 23 -34.48 -41.49 24.01
CA GLY A 23 -33.46 -42.16 24.82
C GLY A 23 -32.05 -41.63 24.56
N GLY A 24 -31.44 -41.11 25.63
CA GLY A 24 -30.01 -40.99 25.79
C GLY A 24 -29.49 -39.54 25.74
N ASP A 25 -29.42 -38.92 26.91
CA ASP A 25 -28.60 -37.73 27.15
C ASP A 25 -27.12 -38.09 27.05
N ASP A 26 -26.56 -38.00 25.88
CA ASP A 26 -25.12 -37.83 25.68
C ASP A 26 -24.91 -36.64 24.77
N THR A 27 -24.92 -35.46 25.38
CA THR A 27 -24.54 -34.24 24.67
C THR A 27 -23.01 -34.31 24.45
N PRO A 28 -22.53 -34.46 23.20
CA PRO A 28 -21.11 -34.30 22.95
C PRO A 28 -20.77 -32.86 23.22
N SER A 29 -19.95 -32.59 24.26
CA SER A 29 -19.34 -31.28 24.49
C SER A 29 -18.63 -30.86 23.21
N SER A 30 -19.14 -29.84 22.58
CA SER A 30 -18.46 -29.20 21.44
C SER A 30 -17.10 -28.71 21.94
N PRO A 31 -15.99 -29.07 21.30
CA PRO A 31 -14.69 -28.56 21.71
C PRO A 31 -14.69 -27.04 21.65
N THR A 32 -14.35 -26.39 22.75
CA THR A 32 -14.14 -24.95 22.80
C THR A 32 -13.13 -24.57 21.71
N PRO A 33 -13.43 -23.63 20.82
CA PRO A 33 -12.49 -23.18 19.81
C PRO A 33 -11.20 -22.70 20.52
N ALA A 34 -10.05 -23.18 20.06
CA ALA A 34 -8.77 -22.70 20.54
C ALA A 34 -8.68 -21.18 20.33
N PRO A 35 -8.12 -20.42 21.30
CA PRO A 35 -7.91 -18.98 21.11
C PRO A 35 -7.13 -18.72 19.82
N ALA A 36 -7.60 -17.77 19.02
CA ALA A 36 -6.88 -17.35 17.83
C ALA A 36 -5.45 -16.92 18.21
N PRO A 37 -4.43 -17.28 17.43
CA PRO A 37 -3.07 -16.81 17.68
C PRO A 37 -3.07 -15.29 17.82
N ALA A 38 -2.38 -14.78 18.85
CA ALA A 38 -2.20 -13.35 19.01
C ALA A 38 -1.56 -12.76 17.75
N PRO A 39 -1.97 -11.57 17.27
CA PRO A 39 -1.33 -10.92 16.15
C PRO A 39 0.17 -10.84 16.43
N ALA A 40 0.97 -11.20 15.42
CA ALA A 40 2.41 -11.03 15.50
C ALA A 40 2.72 -9.56 15.85
N PRO A 41 3.70 -9.27 16.74
CA PRO A 41 4.05 -7.90 17.07
C PRO A 41 4.43 -7.17 15.76
N THR A 42 3.78 -6.04 15.53
CA THR A 42 4.15 -5.12 14.46
C THR A 42 5.63 -4.78 14.66
N PRO A 43 6.49 -4.91 13.63
CA PRO A 43 7.90 -4.58 13.79
C PRO A 43 8.00 -3.13 14.27
N THR A 44 8.54 -2.94 15.45
CA THR A 44 8.85 -1.62 16.00
C THR A 44 9.87 -0.99 15.04
N PRO A 45 9.64 0.23 14.51
CA PRO A 45 10.63 0.88 13.70
C PRO A 45 11.91 1.03 14.53
N THR A 46 13.02 0.51 14.02
CA THR A 46 14.33 0.63 14.67
C THR A 46 14.67 2.12 14.79
N PRO A 47 14.81 2.69 15.99
CA PRO A 47 15.19 4.09 16.13
C PRO A 47 16.67 4.22 15.79
N GLY A 48 17.02 5.02 14.79
CA GLY A 48 18.42 5.40 14.66
C GLY A 48 18.98 5.79 13.31
N GLY A 49 18.19 5.89 12.27
CA GLY A 49 18.64 6.52 11.02
C GLY A 49 18.00 7.90 10.87
N THR A 50 18.81 8.96 10.71
CA THR A 50 18.28 10.26 10.30
C THR A 50 17.57 10.07 8.95
N THR A 51 16.30 10.50 8.86
CA THR A 51 15.57 10.50 7.59
C THR A 51 16.27 11.42 6.60
N PRO A 52 16.85 10.92 5.51
CA PRO A 52 17.52 11.79 4.56
C PRO A 52 16.49 12.67 3.85
N THR A 53 16.94 13.87 3.47
CA THR A 53 16.14 14.83 2.73
C THR A 53 16.70 14.99 1.32
N ILE A 54 15.81 14.93 0.32
CA ILE A 54 16.07 15.31 -1.07
C ILE A 54 15.37 16.63 -1.32
N THR A 55 16.15 17.65 -1.69
CA THR A 55 15.62 18.98 -2.01
C THR A 55 15.45 19.13 -3.51
N ILE A 56 14.31 19.63 -3.94
CA ILE A 56 13.99 19.95 -5.33
C ILE A 56 14.16 21.46 -5.51
N THR A 57 14.90 21.86 -6.52
CA THR A 57 15.13 23.26 -6.89
C THR A 57 14.94 23.43 -8.40
N SER A 58 15.04 24.66 -8.90
CA SER A 58 15.05 24.93 -10.35
C SER A 58 16.23 24.28 -11.09
N ALA A 59 17.29 23.87 -10.36
CA ALA A 59 18.44 23.15 -10.91
C ALA A 59 18.28 21.62 -10.88
N GLY A 60 17.21 21.11 -10.28
CA GLY A 60 16.94 19.68 -10.12
C GLY A 60 16.92 19.22 -8.67
N VAL A 61 17.07 17.91 -8.46
CA VAL A 61 17.08 17.28 -7.11
C VAL A 61 18.50 17.15 -6.55
N ALA A 62 18.63 17.38 -5.25
CA ALA A 62 19.89 17.19 -4.52
C ALA A 62 19.64 16.68 -3.09
N PRO A 63 20.36 15.64 -2.61
CA PRO A 63 21.24 14.76 -3.39
C PRO A 63 20.43 13.90 -4.37
N ARG A 64 21.07 13.46 -5.46
CA ARG A 64 20.42 12.57 -6.46
C ARG A 64 20.38 11.10 -6.03
N SER A 65 21.13 10.75 -4.98
CA SER A 65 21.11 9.42 -4.41
C SER A 65 21.19 9.51 -2.89
N VAL A 66 20.37 8.70 -2.22
CA VAL A 66 20.39 8.54 -0.77
C VAL A 66 20.37 7.05 -0.40
N THR A 67 20.95 6.72 0.75
CA THR A 67 20.93 5.38 1.31
C THR A 67 20.14 5.38 2.62
N ILE A 68 19.26 4.41 2.79
CA ILE A 68 18.45 4.21 4.00
C ILE A 68 18.46 2.75 4.43
N ALA A 69 18.19 2.51 5.69
CA ALA A 69 17.93 1.15 6.19
C ALA A 69 16.53 0.67 5.74
N VAL A 70 16.36 -0.67 5.70
CA VAL A 70 15.04 -1.28 5.55
C VAL A 70 14.10 -0.75 6.64
N GLY A 71 12.88 -0.39 6.26
CA GLY A 71 11.90 0.31 7.11
C GLY A 71 12.04 1.83 7.14
N GLY A 72 13.11 2.36 6.53
CA GLY A 72 13.37 3.81 6.45
C GLY A 72 12.43 4.53 5.48
N ARG A 73 12.51 5.88 5.53
CA ARG A 73 11.74 6.81 4.70
C ARG A 73 12.67 7.91 4.20
N VAL A 74 12.23 8.63 3.17
CA VAL A 74 12.92 9.80 2.63
C VAL A 74 11.97 10.99 2.64
N ASN A 75 12.49 12.17 2.97
CA ASN A 75 11.74 13.41 2.92
C ASN A 75 12.08 14.17 1.63
N PHE A 76 11.07 14.54 0.85
CA PHE A 76 11.21 15.43 -0.29
C PHE A 76 10.77 16.83 0.09
N VAL A 77 11.59 17.84 -0.26
CA VAL A 77 11.31 19.27 0.01
C VAL A 77 11.33 20.02 -1.32
N ASN A 78 10.24 20.68 -1.66
CA ASN A 78 10.15 21.50 -2.87
C ASN A 78 10.56 22.95 -2.57
N ASN A 79 11.78 23.30 -2.92
CA ASN A 79 12.31 24.69 -2.89
C ASN A 79 12.31 25.36 -4.27
N ASP A 80 11.63 24.74 -5.27
CA ASP A 80 11.36 25.40 -6.55
C ASP A 80 10.07 26.21 -6.47
N THR A 81 9.86 27.09 -7.43
CA THR A 81 8.62 27.87 -7.61
C THR A 81 7.54 27.09 -8.35
N ARG A 82 7.85 25.92 -8.88
CA ARG A 82 6.95 25.03 -9.63
C ARG A 82 6.44 23.91 -8.76
N VAL A 83 5.30 23.34 -9.15
CA VAL A 83 4.79 22.08 -8.61
C VAL A 83 5.59 20.93 -9.18
N HIS A 84 5.91 19.94 -8.34
CA HIS A 84 6.53 18.67 -8.72
C HIS A 84 5.65 17.51 -8.27
N ASP A 85 5.71 16.38 -9.02
CA ASP A 85 5.01 15.14 -8.70
C ASP A 85 6.02 14.00 -8.69
N MET A 86 6.56 13.69 -7.50
CA MET A 86 7.65 12.73 -7.35
C MET A 86 7.11 11.30 -7.28
N SER A 87 7.50 10.49 -8.25
CA SER A 87 7.00 9.13 -8.44
C SER A 87 8.13 8.12 -8.69
N SER A 88 7.85 6.84 -8.41
CA SER A 88 8.80 5.75 -8.70
C SER A 88 8.87 5.42 -10.20
N ASN A 89 9.93 4.74 -10.61
CA ASN A 89 10.02 4.18 -11.96
C ASN A 89 9.10 2.93 -12.11
N PRO A 90 8.82 2.47 -13.35
CA PRO A 90 8.97 3.20 -14.61
C PRO A 90 7.80 4.18 -14.82
N HIS A 91 8.03 5.22 -15.65
CA HIS A 91 6.94 6.06 -16.14
C HIS A 91 6.17 5.30 -17.24
N PRO A 92 4.82 5.38 -17.35
CA PRO A 92 3.88 6.03 -16.41
C PRO A 92 3.35 5.08 -15.32
N ALA A 93 3.84 3.85 -15.21
CA ALA A 93 3.24 2.81 -14.37
C ALA A 93 3.54 2.98 -12.86
N HIS A 94 4.69 3.58 -12.49
CA HIS A 94 5.13 3.86 -11.11
C HIS A 94 5.09 2.65 -10.17
N THR A 95 5.40 1.45 -10.69
CA THR A 95 5.20 0.17 -9.99
C THR A 95 6.45 -0.37 -9.31
N ASP A 96 7.62 0.19 -9.62
CA ASP A 96 8.88 -0.36 -9.16
C ASP A 96 9.03 -0.25 -7.63
N CYS A 97 8.71 0.91 -7.07
CA CYS A 97 8.78 1.16 -5.63
C CYS A 97 7.56 1.94 -5.13
N PRO A 98 6.41 1.30 -4.90
CA PRO A 98 5.18 1.97 -4.50
C PRO A 98 5.30 2.93 -3.32
N PRO A 99 6.12 2.67 -2.25
CA PRO A 99 6.29 3.63 -1.17
C PRO A 99 6.83 5.00 -1.60
N MET A 100 7.55 5.07 -2.74
CA MET A 100 8.03 6.34 -3.29
C MET A 100 6.87 7.28 -3.67
N ASN A 101 5.76 6.73 -4.18
CA ASN A 101 4.63 7.46 -4.69
C ASN A 101 3.85 8.24 -3.60
N ASP A 102 4.09 7.93 -2.31
CA ASP A 102 3.50 8.70 -1.20
C ASP A 102 4.06 10.12 -1.11
N ALA A 103 5.23 10.39 -1.69
CA ALA A 103 5.75 11.76 -1.85
C ALA A 103 4.85 12.57 -2.78
N GLY A 104 4.51 12.03 -3.96
CA GLY A 104 3.53 12.60 -4.88
C GLY A 104 3.68 14.10 -5.14
N PHE A 105 2.56 14.81 -5.17
CA PHE A 105 2.52 16.24 -5.44
C PHE A 105 3.10 17.09 -4.31
N LEU A 106 4.05 17.97 -4.66
CA LEU A 106 4.62 18.98 -3.77
C LEU A 106 4.42 20.37 -4.37
N GLN A 107 3.62 21.21 -3.70
CA GLN A 107 3.55 22.64 -4.02
C GLN A 107 4.87 23.33 -3.64
N PRO A 108 5.17 24.53 -4.18
CA PRO A 108 6.29 25.34 -3.72
C PRO A 108 6.32 25.49 -2.19
N GLY A 109 7.47 25.21 -1.58
CA GLY A 109 7.67 25.24 -0.13
C GLY A 109 7.14 24.03 0.64
N GLN A 110 6.51 23.06 0.00
CA GLN A 110 6.03 21.85 0.66
C GLN A 110 7.14 20.82 0.90
N SER A 111 6.92 20.04 1.95
CA SER A 111 7.71 18.86 2.31
C SER A 111 6.78 17.65 2.44
N ARG A 112 7.20 16.50 1.89
CA ARG A 112 6.45 15.26 1.97
C ARG A 112 7.36 14.05 2.14
N MET A 113 6.91 13.11 2.97
CA MET A 113 7.60 11.85 3.24
C MET A 113 7.13 10.77 2.27
N THR A 114 8.05 9.91 1.85
CA THR A 114 7.71 8.62 1.24
C THR A 114 7.03 7.70 2.25
N GLY A 115 6.44 6.59 1.80
CA GLY A 115 6.11 5.46 2.63
C GLY A 115 7.36 4.75 3.17
N ASN A 116 7.18 3.73 4.00
CA ASN A 116 8.27 2.90 4.51
C ASN A 116 8.76 1.91 3.44
N PHE A 117 10.07 1.92 3.17
CA PHE A 117 10.69 0.96 2.25
C PHE A 117 11.04 -0.34 2.99
N THR A 118 10.24 -1.36 2.81
CA THR A 118 10.33 -2.63 3.58
C THR A 118 11.22 -3.69 2.94
N THR A 119 11.78 -3.45 1.76
CA THR A 119 12.57 -4.43 1.00
C THR A 119 13.90 -3.81 0.57
N ALA A 120 15.01 -4.50 0.85
CA ALA A 120 16.34 -4.08 0.39
C ALA A 120 16.43 -4.13 -1.15
N ARG A 121 16.63 -2.97 -1.77
CA ARG A 121 16.74 -2.79 -3.22
C ARG A 121 17.13 -1.34 -3.57
N THR A 122 17.38 -1.08 -4.84
CA THR A 122 17.51 0.28 -5.37
C THR A 122 16.21 0.71 -6.05
N CYS A 123 15.67 1.84 -5.67
CA CYS A 123 14.47 2.45 -6.21
C CYS A 123 14.83 3.68 -7.03
N GLY A 124 14.51 3.71 -8.31
CA GLY A 124 14.56 4.91 -9.12
C GLY A 124 13.34 5.79 -8.88
N PHE A 125 13.52 7.11 -8.99
CA PHE A 125 12.43 8.07 -8.95
C PHE A 125 12.61 9.17 -10.01
N HIS A 126 11.51 9.83 -10.36
CA HIS A 126 11.46 10.95 -11.30
C HIS A 126 10.32 11.90 -10.95
N ASP A 127 10.32 13.10 -11.54
CA ASP A 127 9.14 13.98 -11.58
C ASP A 127 8.20 13.51 -12.68
N HIS A 128 6.99 13.04 -12.32
CA HIS A 128 5.99 12.57 -13.27
C HIS A 128 5.60 13.62 -14.32
N ASN A 129 5.56 14.90 -13.93
CA ASN A 129 5.22 16.00 -14.85
C ASN A 129 6.35 16.35 -15.82
N ARG A 130 7.59 15.85 -15.58
CA ARG A 130 8.81 16.09 -16.34
C ARG A 130 9.69 14.85 -16.39
N ASP A 131 9.12 13.74 -16.78
CA ASP A 131 9.74 12.41 -16.77
C ASP A 131 11.03 12.32 -17.61
N THR A 132 11.17 13.18 -18.63
CA THR A 132 12.36 13.27 -19.47
C THR A 132 13.46 14.17 -18.91
N ASP A 133 13.17 14.96 -17.87
CA ASP A 133 14.16 15.83 -17.22
C ASP A 133 15.02 15.02 -16.25
N THR A 134 16.22 14.63 -16.71
CA THR A 134 17.13 13.81 -15.91
C THR A 134 17.67 14.53 -14.68
N THR A 135 17.57 15.86 -14.56
CA THR A 135 17.95 16.60 -13.35
C THR A 135 16.96 16.38 -12.19
N LEU A 136 15.74 15.99 -12.52
CA LEU A 136 14.66 15.67 -11.56
C LEU A 136 14.54 14.17 -11.30
N GLN A 137 15.58 13.38 -11.61
CA GLN A 137 15.65 11.95 -11.40
C GLN A 137 16.74 11.59 -10.40
N GLY A 138 16.53 10.48 -9.68
CA GLY A 138 17.52 9.97 -8.73
C GLY A 138 17.22 8.57 -8.25
N THR A 139 17.91 8.15 -7.19
CA THR A 139 17.80 6.80 -6.63
C THR A 139 17.76 6.81 -5.11
N ILE A 140 17.03 5.86 -4.55
CA ILE A 140 17.04 5.52 -3.12
C ILE A 140 17.57 4.10 -2.99
N VAL A 141 18.68 3.92 -2.29
CA VAL A 141 19.29 2.61 -1.99
C VAL A 141 18.80 2.17 -0.62
N ILE A 142 18.13 1.03 -0.55
CA ILE A 142 17.60 0.43 0.68
C ILE A 142 18.48 -0.79 1.03
N GLN A 143 19.09 -0.81 2.21
CA GLN A 143 20.00 -1.86 2.68
C GLN A 143 19.92 -2.12 4.19
#